data_7b9c712a6fcd56fe3beb2c0ae99fa6bb
#
_entry.id   7b9c712a6fcd56fe3beb2c0ae99fa6bb
#
_cell.length_a   1.000
_cell.length_b   1.000
_cell.length_c   1.000
_cell.angle_alpha   90.00
_cell.angle_beta   90.00
_cell.angle_gamma   90.00
#
_symmetry.space_group_name_H-M   'P 1'
#
loop_
_entity.id
_entity.type
_entity.pdbx_description
1 polymer ?
#
loop_
_entity_poly.entity_id
_entity_poly.type
_entity_poly.pdbx_seq_one_letter_code
_entity_poly.pdbx_strand_id
1 'polypeptide(L)'
;MSPKANQIVITLVSFLTYFVLSAMLAPIGILSGPMAEHFGQSITDVTKQFTWLTGGILVGAVMALFIFDWIGLRKLFIAIYGLVALVLLSLVTVDSLESARYILLFVGVGSGVGLAGAAITISHSYREDRRASMLVITDGSFSVAGFAIAWTATYLVAQKFGWSATYQLIGFIAATLAVLATISRFPNTLPKEHTAKPSPWPLSVWLCVISLFLYTLGQYSMLFWLPNYAATILDAQPGQAGSLVGQFWLGMFVSQVFVAWWVLKVGVRRLVLIASVTTFCGSLPLWNVHDIEWLIVLALVWGFANLALLKAILSFATEMVELPGARLVSLLLLGATTGTAVSPYVTSQIVEWTDTRTILLFGSGCYGALLLLMLVARKLDPRGDHARL
;
A
#
# COMPACT_ATOMS: atom_id res chain seq x y z
N MET A 1 -5.63 -22.09 -24.66
CA MET A 1 -4.78 -20.87 -24.70
C MET A 1 -3.32 -21.27 -24.85
N SER A 2 -2.55 -20.59 -25.72
CA SER A 2 -1.12 -20.86 -25.88
C SER A 2 -0.34 -20.52 -24.60
N PRO A 3 0.84 -21.13 -24.35
CA PRO A 3 1.64 -20.85 -23.15
C PRO A 3 1.98 -19.36 -22.99
N LYS A 4 2.34 -18.67 -24.07
CA LYS A 4 2.61 -17.22 -24.06
C LYS A 4 1.36 -16.39 -23.73
N ALA A 5 0.21 -16.72 -24.35
CA ALA A 5 -1.04 -16.03 -24.03
C ALA A 5 -1.45 -16.27 -22.58
N ASN A 6 -1.27 -17.48 -22.04
CA ASN A 6 -1.54 -17.74 -20.62
C ASN A 6 -0.63 -16.91 -19.71
N GLN A 7 0.66 -16.81 -20.02
CA GLN A 7 1.60 -15.99 -19.23
C GLN A 7 1.18 -14.53 -19.20
N ILE A 8 0.73 -13.96 -20.33
CA ILE A 8 0.23 -12.57 -20.39
C ILE A 8 -1.00 -12.42 -19.49
N VAL A 9 -1.98 -13.35 -19.59
CA VAL A 9 -3.23 -13.22 -18.82
C VAL A 9 -2.98 -13.35 -17.32
N ILE A 10 -2.16 -14.30 -16.86
CA ILE A 10 -1.85 -14.41 -15.41
C ILE A 10 -1.02 -13.23 -14.90
N THR A 11 -0.19 -12.62 -15.74
CA THR A 11 0.49 -11.37 -15.41
C THR A 11 -0.51 -10.22 -15.25
N LEU A 12 -1.46 -10.11 -16.17
CA LEU A 12 -2.54 -9.11 -16.06
C LEU A 12 -3.40 -9.34 -14.81
N VAL A 13 -3.74 -10.59 -14.48
CA VAL A 13 -4.43 -10.94 -13.22
C VAL A 13 -3.63 -10.43 -12.00
N SER A 14 -2.32 -10.66 -12.00
CA SER A 14 -1.46 -10.19 -10.90
C SER A 14 -1.39 -8.66 -10.83
N PHE A 15 -1.32 -7.97 -11.96
CA PHE A 15 -1.36 -6.52 -12.02
C PHE A 15 -2.69 -5.96 -11.49
N LEU A 16 -3.80 -6.54 -11.94
CA LEU A 16 -5.14 -6.13 -11.46
C LEU A 16 -5.32 -6.40 -9.97
N THR A 17 -4.67 -7.42 -9.42
CA THR A 17 -4.67 -7.72 -7.98
C THR A 17 -4.01 -6.59 -7.19
N TYR A 18 -2.82 -6.15 -7.58
CA TYR A 18 -2.14 -5.01 -6.97
C TYR A 18 -2.92 -3.71 -7.19
N PHE A 19 -3.52 -3.58 -8.38
CA PHE A 19 -4.38 -2.45 -8.72
C PHE A 19 -5.59 -2.38 -7.77
N VAL A 20 -6.34 -3.46 -7.58
CA VAL A 20 -7.51 -3.50 -6.70
C VAL A 20 -7.13 -3.17 -5.25
N LEU A 21 -6.02 -3.71 -4.75
CA LEU A 21 -5.55 -3.41 -3.39
C LEU A 21 -5.27 -1.91 -3.20
N SER A 22 -4.53 -1.29 -4.11
CA SER A 22 -4.24 0.13 -4.06
C SER A 22 -5.49 0.98 -4.24
N ALA A 23 -6.37 0.54 -5.16
CA ALA A 23 -7.65 1.19 -5.44
C ALA A 23 -8.57 1.23 -4.22
N MET A 24 -8.49 0.25 -3.33
CA MET A 24 -9.25 0.24 -2.08
C MET A 24 -8.70 1.23 -1.03
N LEU A 25 -7.39 1.48 -1.05
CA LEU A 25 -6.73 2.35 -0.06
C LEU A 25 -6.67 3.82 -0.48
N ALA A 26 -6.40 4.08 -1.76
CA ALA A 26 -6.18 5.44 -2.25
C ALA A 26 -7.35 6.41 -2.03
N PRO A 27 -8.63 6.02 -2.21
CA PRO A 27 -9.73 6.96 -2.10
C PRO A 27 -10.22 7.18 -0.66
N ILE A 28 -9.66 6.52 0.37
CA ILE A 28 -10.17 6.60 1.76
C ILE A 28 -10.33 8.05 2.21
N GLY A 29 -9.29 8.86 2.13
CA GLY A 29 -9.34 10.26 2.56
C GLY A 29 -10.29 11.12 1.71
N ILE A 30 -10.47 10.77 0.42
CA ILE A 30 -11.36 11.49 -0.50
C ILE A 30 -12.83 11.16 -0.20
N LEU A 31 -13.13 9.91 0.14
CA LEU A 31 -14.50 9.43 0.34
C LEU A 31 -14.99 9.57 1.78
N SER A 32 -14.10 9.81 2.76
CA SER A 32 -14.49 9.95 4.17
C SER A 32 -15.50 11.06 4.40
N GLY A 33 -15.36 12.23 3.74
CA GLY A 33 -16.32 13.33 3.81
C GLY A 33 -17.69 12.97 3.23
N PRO A 34 -17.78 12.55 1.96
CA PRO A 34 -19.05 12.10 1.36
C PRO A 34 -19.73 10.94 2.10
N MET A 35 -18.96 10.02 2.68
CA MET A 35 -19.51 8.95 3.53
C MET A 35 -20.05 9.50 4.85
N ALA A 36 -19.36 10.45 5.48
CA ALA A 36 -19.80 11.09 6.71
C ALA A 36 -21.14 11.82 6.51
N GLU A 37 -21.29 12.54 5.41
CA GLU A 37 -22.54 13.20 5.03
C GLU A 37 -23.66 12.17 4.80
N HIS A 38 -23.39 11.10 4.04
CA HIS A 38 -24.39 10.09 3.71
C HIS A 38 -24.91 9.34 4.95
N PHE A 39 -24.02 8.97 5.86
CA PHE A 39 -24.39 8.20 7.07
C PHE A 39 -24.76 9.08 8.27
N GLY A 40 -24.67 10.41 8.16
CA GLY A 40 -24.91 11.34 9.27
C GLY A 40 -23.95 11.13 10.44
N GLN A 41 -22.69 10.76 10.15
CA GLN A 41 -21.65 10.47 11.14
C GLN A 41 -20.51 11.48 11.03
N SER A 42 -19.61 11.52 12.04
CA SER A 42 -18.40 12.33 11.94
C SER A 42 -17.40 11.71 10.94
N ILE A 43 -16.57 12.56 10.33
CA ILE A 43 -15.47 12.09 9.45
C ILE A 43 -14.52 11.16 10.22
N THR A 44 -14.33 11.43 11.51
CA THR A 44 -13.50 10.62 12.41
C THR A 44 -14.06 9.22 12.57
N ASP A 45 -15.37 9.08 12.80
CA ASP A 45 -16.04 7.78 12.91
C ASP A 45 -15.96 6.99 11.60
N VAL A 46 -16.18 7.67 10.48
CA VAL A 46 -16.05 7.03 9.15
C VAL A 46 -14.62 6.58 8.90
N THR A 47 -13.62 7.44 9.13
CA THR A 47 -12.21 7.10 8.94
C THR A 47 -11.80 5.93 9.82
N LYS A 48 -12.29 5.88 11.06
CA LYS A 48 -12.08 4.76 12.00
C LYS A 48 -12.60 3.43 11.46
N GLN A 49 -13.73 3.42 10.72
CA GLN A 49 -14.26 2.19 10.13
C GLN A 49 -13.35 1.58 9.06
N PHE A 50 -12.51 2.39 8.40
CA PHE A 50 -11.53 1.84 7.46
C PHE A 50 -10.43 0.98 8.12
N THR A 51 -10.35 0.98 9.46
CA THR A 51 -9.55 0.00 10.20
C THR A 51 -9.98 -1.43 9.90
N TRP A 52 -11.25 -1.67 9.60
CA TRP A 52 -11.74 -2.99 9.21
C TRP A 52 -11.20 -3.42 7.83
N LEU A 53 -11.10 -2.49 6.88
CA LEU A 53 -10.46 -2.75 5.59
C LEU A 53 -8.96 -3.03 5.76
N THR A 54 -8.26 -2.12 6.42
CA THR A 54 -6.80 -2.21 6.57
C THR A 54 -6.39 -3.35 7.49
N GLY A 55 -7.13 -3.59 8.57
CA GLY A 55 -7.00 -4.76 9.43
C GLY A 55 -7.33 -6.08 8.70
N GLY A 56 -8.35 -6.05 7.85
CA GLY A 56 -8.66 -7.18 6.96
C GLY A 56 -7.49 -7.53 6.04
N ILE A 57 -6.82 -6.52 5.45
CA ILE A 57 -5.63 -6.75 4.62
C ILE A 57 -4.53 -7.45 5.42
N LEU A 58 -4.29 -7.02 6.67
CA LEU A 58 -3.33 -7.66 7.57
C LEU A 58 -3.72 -9.12 7.86
N VAL A 59 -4.98 -9.37 8.22
CA VAL A 59 -5.49 -10.74 8.46
C VAL A 59 -5.32 -11.59 7.20
N GLY A 60 -5.69 -11.07 6.03
CA GLY A 60 -5.54 -11.75 4.75
C GLY A 60 -4.07 -12.07 4.41
N ALA A 61 -3.15 -11.16 4.70
CA ALA A 61 -1.72 -11.38 4.51
C ALA A 61 -1.18 -12.51 5.42
N VAL A 62 -1.67 -12.60 6.67
CA VAL A 62 -1.34 -13.70 7.58
C VAL A 62 -1.97 -15.02 7.11
N MET A 63 -3.25 -15.01 6.71
CA MET A 63 -3.93 -16.19 6.16
C MET A 63 -3.23 -16.74 4.92
N ALA A 64 -2.67 -15.87 4.10
CA ALA A 64 -1.94 -16.24 2.89
C ALA A 64 -0.73 -17.16 3.15
N LEU A 65 -0.17 -17.15 4.37
CA LEU A 65 0.93 -18.04 4.75
C LEU A 65 0.53 -19.51 4.77
N PHE A 66 -0.78 -19.82 4.86
CA PHE A 66 -1.29 -21.17 5.05
C PHE A 66 -2.31 -21.58 3.97
N ILE A 67 -3.09 -20.63 3.43
CA ILE A 67 -4.27 -20.95 2.62
C ILE A 67 -3.89 -21.56 1.25
N PHE A 68 -2.70 -21.23 0.73
CA PHE A 68 -2.23 -21.75 -0.56
C PHE A 68 -1.84 -23.22 -0.54
N ASP A 69 -1.60 -23.79 0.65
CA ASP A 69 -1.33 -25.22 0.84
C ASP A 69 -2.62 -26.05 0.72
N TRP A 70 -3.78 -25.42 0.96
CA TRP A 70 -5.09 -26.09 0.99
C TRP A 70 -5.92 -25.85 -0.28
N ILE A 71 -5.80 -24.64 -0.82
CA ILE A 71 -6.62 -24.20 -1.96
C ILE A 71 -5.71 -23.69 -3.07
N GLY A 72 -5.82 -24.31 -4.24
CA GLY A 72 -5.05 -23.87 -5.42
C GLY A 72 -5.35 -22.43 -5.82
N LEU A 73 -4.32 -21.70 -6.23
CA LEU A 73 -4.37 -20.26 -6.56
C LEU A 73 -5.55 -19.91 -7.48
N ARG A 74 -5.82 -20.69 -8.53
CA ARG A 74 -6.92 -20.41 -9.47
C ARG A 74 -8.29 -20.35 -8.78
N LYS A 75 -8.61 -21.37 -7.98
CA LYS A 75 -9.90 -21.44 -7.27
C LYS A 75 -10.03 -20.29 -6.29
N LEU A 76 -8.93 -19.97 -5.61
CA LEU A 76 -8.88 -18.91 -4.63
C LEU A 76 -9.09 -17.53 -5.27
N PHE A 77 -8.41 -17.23 -6.38
CA PHE A 77 -8.60 -15.96 -7.10
C PHE A 77 -10.02 -15.79 -7.62
N ILE A 78 -10.61 -16.83 -8.21
CA ILE A 78 -12.01 -16.80 -8.68
C ILE A 78 -12.97 -16.53 -7.52
N ALA A 79 -12.83 -17.27 -6.42
CA ALA A 79 -13.71 -17.13 -5.26
C ALA A 79 -13.56 -15.76 -4.59
N ILE A 80 -12.33 -15.32 -4.28
CA ILE A 80 -12.07 -14.06 -3.60
C ILE A 80 -12.54 -12.89 -4.45
N TYR A 81 -12.08 -12.78 -5.70
CA TYR A 81 -12.40 -11.59 -6.50
C TYR A 81 -13.81 -11.61 -7.07
N GLY A 82 -14.41 -12.79 -7.26
CA GLY A 82 -15.84 -12.90 -7.53
C GLY A 82 -16.70 -12.38 -6.38
N LEU A 83 -16.34 -12.75 -5.14
CA LEU A 83 -17.05 -12.30 -3.96
C LEU A 83 -16.74 -10.83 -3.64
N VAL A 84 -15.50 -10.37 -3.77
CA VAL A 84 -15.13 -8.94 -3.65
C VAL A 84 -15.93 -8.09 -4.63
N ALA A 85 -16.07 -8.54 -5.89
CA ALA A 85 -16.88 -7.84 -6.88
C ALA A 85 -18.35 -7.72 -6.45
N LEU A 86 -18.97 -8.84 -6.05
CA LEU A 86 -20.36 -8.86 -5.60
C LEU A 86 -20.59 -7.89 -4.42
N VAL A 87 -19.70 -7.95 -3.43
CA VAL A 87 -19.82 -7.16 -2.21
C VAL A 87 -19.59 -5.67 -2.48
N LEU A 88 -18.63 -5.31 -3.34
CA LEU A 88 -18.41 -3.91 -3.72
C LEU A 88 -19.55 -3.35 -4.57
N LEU A 89 -20.12 -4.14 -5.46
CA LEU A 89 -21.28 -3.74 -6.24
C LEU A 89 -22.54 -3.57 -5.38
N SER A 90 -22.67 -4.33 -4.28
CA SER A 90 -23.78 -4.19 -3.35
C SER A 90 -23.66 -3.00 -2.40
N LEU A 91 -22.55 -2.27 -2.37
CA LEU A 91 -22.35 -1.10 -1.48
C LEU A 91 -23.40 0.01 -1.68
N VAL A 92 -24.02 0.09 -2.86
CA VAL A 92 -25.11 1.05 -3.13
C VAL A 92 -26.36 0.81 -2.28
N THR A 93 -26.55 -0.41 -1.77
CA THR A 93 -27.71 -0.80 -0.94
C THR A 93 -27.43 -0.74 0.56
N VAL A 94 -26.27 -0.19 0.95
CA VAL A 94 -25.85 -0.16 2.36
C VAL A 94 -26.24 1.16 2.99
N ASP A 95 -27.15 1.08 3.96
CA ASP A 95 -27.75 2.23 4.64
C ASP A 95 -27.12 2.53 6.01
N SER A 96 -26.16 1.71 6.47
CA SER A 96 -25.51 1.91 7.76
C SER A 96 -24.00 1.74 7.70
N LEU A 97 -23.29 2.58 8.43
CA LEU A 97 -21.85 2.50 8.57
C LEU A 97 -21.41 1.18 9.23
N GLU A 98 -22.26 0.63 10.09
CA GLU A 98 -22.02 -0.66 10.71
C GLU A 98 -22.01 -1.83 9.71
N SER A 99 -22.93 -1.82 8.76
CA SER A 99 -22.94 -2.82 7.67
C SER A 99 -21.75 -2.64 6.73
N ALA A 100 -21.39 -1.41 6.43
CA ALA A 100 -20.22 -1.10 5.60
C ALA A 100 -18.92 -1.69 6.16
N ARG A 101 -18.72 -1.68 7.48
CA ARG A 101 -17.49 -2.22 8.11
C ARG A 101 -17.27 -3.70 7.83
N TYR A 102 -18.31 -4.53 7.83
CA TYR A 102 -18.17 -5.97 7.53
C TYR A 102 -17.77 -6.20 6.09
N ILE A 103 -18.32 -5.41 5.19
CA ILE A 103 -17.94 -5.39 3.78
C ILE A 103 -16.46 -5.02 3.63
N LEU A 104 -16.04 -3.94 4.28
CA LEU A 104 -14.66 -3.47 4.27
C LEU A 104 -13.69 -4.53 4.81
N LEU A 105 -14.03 -5.19 5.93
CA LEU A 105 -13.24 -6.29 6.48
C LEU A 105 -13.07 -7.42 5.47
N PHE A 106 -14.17 -7.88 4.88
CA PHE A 106 -14.15 -8.98 3.94
C PHE A 106 -13.31 -8.66 2.69
N VAL A 107 -13.51 -7.47 2.12
CA VAL A 107 -12.72 -6.99 0.97
C VAL A 107 -11.24 -6.86 1.34
N GLY A 108 -10.95 -6.39 2.56
CA GLY A 108 -9.59 -6.32 3.09
C GLY A 108 -8.92 -7.69 3.13
N VAL A 109 -9.57 -8.70 3.73
CA VAL A 109 -9.05 -10.07 3.79
C VAL A 109 -8.77 -10.62 2.40
N GLY A 110 -9.73 -10.47 1.48
CA GLY A 110 -9.56 -10.90 0.09
C GLY A 110 -8.37 -10.22 -0.60
N SER A 111 -8.21 -8.93 -0.39
CA SER A 111 -7.10 -8.13 -0.97
C SER A 111 -5.74 -8.56 -0.41
N GLY A 112 -5.66 -8.84 0.90
CA GLY A 112 -4.42 -9.32 1.54
C GLY A 112 -3.99 -10.69 1.04
N VAL A 113 -4.92 -11.65 0.93
CA VAL A 113 -4.65 -12.96 0.34
C VAL A 113 -4.27 -12.83 -1.13
N GLY A 114 -4.99 -12.00 -1.88
CA GLY A 114 -4.74 -11.76 -3.30
C GLY A 114 -3.34 -11.22 -3.57
N LEU A 115 -2.88 -10.26 -2.77
CA LEU A 115 -1.53 -9.68 -2.89
C LEU A 115 -0.44 -10.75 -2.84
N ALA A 116 -0.48 -11.62 -1.84
CA ALA A 116 0.48 -12.71 -1.70
C ALA A 116 0.36 -13.72 -2.87
N GLY A 117 -0.87 -14.07 -3.26
CA GLY A 117 -1.12 -14.96 -4.39
C GLY A 117 -0.61 -14.41 -5.72
N ALA A 118 -0.74 -13.11 -5.96
CA ALA A 118 -0.20 -12.46 -7.15
C ALA A 118 1.34 -12.48 -7.19
N ALA A 119 1.99 -12.19 -6.05
CA ALA A 119 3.44 -12.28 -5.93
C ALA A 119 3.95 -13.71 -6.21
N ILE A 120 3.28 -14.73 -5.65
CA ILE A 120 3.58 -16.15 -5.91
C ILE A 120 3.39 -16.45 -7.40
N THR A 121 2.28 -16.03 -8.00
CA THR A 121 1.97 -16.26 -9.43
C THR A 121 3.07 -15.72 -10.32
N ILE A 122 3.51 -14.48 -10.13
CA ILE A 122 4.62 -13.87 -10.88
C ILE A 122 5.93 -14.64 -10.64
N SER A 123 6.22 -14.98 -9.39
CA SER A 123 7.48 -15.67 -9.03
C SER A 123 7.63 -17.04 -9.70
N HIS A 124 6.52 -17.76 -9.94
CA HIS A 124 6.52 -19.07 -10.59
C HIS A 124 6.30 -19.03 -12.13
N SER A 125 5.83 -17.88 -12.65
CA SER A 125 5.52 -17.72 -14.07
C SER A 125 6.70 -17.19 -14.88
N TYR A 126 7.72 -16.66 -14.23
CA TYR A 126 8.90 -16.09 -14.87
C TYR A 126 10.19 -16.78 -14.44
N ARG A 127 11.16 -16.87 -15.37
CA ARG A 127 12.50 -17.38 -15.11
C ARG A 127 13.25 -16.46 -14.15
N GLU A 128 14.27 -16.97 -13.47
CA GLU A 128 15.05 -16.25 -12.46
C GLU A 128 15.56 -14.89 -12.93
N ASP A 129 16.07 -14.83 -14.17
CA ASP A 129 16.61 -13.62 -14.79
C ASP A 129 15.57 -12.49 -14.95
N ARG A 130 14.26 -12.80 -15.08
CA ARG A 130 13.17 -11.84 -15.26
C ARG A 130 12.25 -11.69 -14.07
N ARG A 131 12.33 -12.60 -13.11
CA ARG A 131 11.41 -12.65 -11.95
C ARG A 131 11.41 -11.34 -11.15
N ALA A 132 12.60 -10.87 -10.77
CA ALA A 132 12.75 -9.65 -10.00
C ALA A 132 12.17 -8.43 -10.74
N SER A 133 12.48 -8.29 -12.02
CA SER A 133 11.95 -7.19 -12.85
C SER A 133 10.41 -7.24 -12.94
N MET A 134 9.84 -8.42 -13.13
CA MET A 134 8.38 -8.57 -13.23
C MET A 134 7.66 -8.31 -11.92
N LEU A 135 8.25 -8.65 -10.78
CA LEU A 135 7.71 -8.28 -9.45
C LEU A 135 7.73 -6.77 -9.26
N VAL A 136 8.80 -6.07 -9.67
CA VAL A 136 8.86 -4.60 -9.60
C VAL A 136 7.82 -3.95 -10.49
N ILE A 137 7.64 -4.44 -11.73
CA ILE A 137 6.63 -3.92 -12.66
C ILE A 137 5.22 -4.19 -12.10
N THR A 138 4.97 -5.37 -11.54
CA THR A 138 3.69 -5.71 -10.90
C THR A 138 3.38 -4.74 -9.76
N ASP A 139 4.37 -4.42 -8.94
CA ASP A 139 4.22 -3.45 -7.87
C ASP A 139 4.05 -2.01 -8.39
N GLY A 140 4.60 -1.67 -9.55
CA GLY A 140 4.33 -0.40 -10.23
C GLY A 140 2.84 -0.20 -10.51
N SER A 141 2.08 -1.27 -10.76
CA SER A 141 0.63 -1.20 -10.95
C SER A 141 -0.12 -0.69 -9.69
N PHE A 142 0.45 -0.88 -8.51
CA PHE A 142 -0.08 -0.33 -7.26
C PHE A 142 -0.06 1.21 -7.26
N SER A 143 1.05 1.83 -7.66
CA SER A 143 1.16 3.30 -7.70
C SER A 143 0.31 3.89 -8.83
N VAL A 144 0.24 3.22 -9.99
CA VAL A 144 -0.66 3.61 -11.09
C VAL A 144 -2.11 3.58 -10.64
N ALA A 145 -2.52 2.55 -9.90
CA ALA A 145 -3.87 2.45 -9.36
C ALA A 145 -4.15 3.56 -8.35
N GLY A 146 -3.22 3.83 -7.44
CA GLY A 146 -3.33 4.91 -6.46
C GLY A 146 -3.61 6.25 -7.15
N PHE A 147 -2.84 6.57 -8.17
CA PHE A 147 -3.03 7.75 -8.99
C PHE A 147 -4.39 7.73 -9.74
N ALA A 148 -4.66 6.69 -10.52
CA ALA A 148 -5.84 6.63 -11.37
C ALA A 148 -7.13 6.67 -10.56
N ILE A 149 -7.19 5.93 -9.45
CA ILE A 149 -8.40 5.87 -8.61
C ILE A 149 -8.56 7.12 -7.77
N ALA A 150 -7.50 7.74 -7.27
CA ALA A 150 -7.61 9.02 -6.57
C ALA A 150 -8.20 10.10 -7.48
N TRP A 151 -7.73 10.21 -8.72
CA TRP A 151 -8.31 11.16 -9.69
C TRP A 151 -9.74 10.80 -10.08
N THR A 152 -10.04 9.51 -10.28
CA THR A 152 -11.41 9.06 -10.59
C THR A 152 -12.35 9.34 -9.42
N ALA A 153 -11.96 9.03 -8.18
CA ALA A 153 -12.76 9.32 -6.99
C ALA A 153 -13.02 10.82 -6.84
N THR A 154 -11.98 11.64 -7.02
CA THR A 154 -12.09 13.10 -6.99
C THR A 154 -13.09 13.61 -8.03
N TYR A 155 -13.01 13.10 -9.26
CA TYR A 155 -13.94 13.45 -10.33
C TYR A 155 -15.38 13.04 -10.00
N LEU A 156 -15.60 11.82 -9.55
CA LEU A 156 -16.92 11.31 -9.21
C LEU A 156 -17.55 12.10 -8.06
N VAL A 157 -16.78 12.44 -7.03
CA VAL A 157 -17.24 13.28 -5.92
C VAL A 157 -17.59 14.70 -6.42
N ALA A 158 -16.75 15.31 -7.25
CA ALA A 158 -17.02 16.63 -7.83
C ALA A 158 -18.29 16.66 -8.71
N GLN A 159 -18.59 15.55 -9.39
CA GLN A 159 -19.83 15.37 -10.16
C GLN A 159 -21.04 14.95 -9.32
N LYS A 160 -20.90 14.92 -7.99
CA LYS A 160 -21.94 14.53 -7.02
C LYS A 160 -22.46 13.10 -7.20
N PHE A 161 -21.63 12.18 -7.71
CA PHE A 161 -21.92 10.77 -7.63
C PHE A 161 -21.86 10.31 -6.16
N GLY A 162 -22.66 9.33 -5.80
CA GLY A 162 -22.67 8.77 -4.45
C GLY A 162 -21.30 8.22 -4.04
N TRP A 163 -21.01 8.22 -2.73
CA TRP A 163 -19.74 7.76 -2.16
C TRP A 163 -19.32 6.32 -2.63
N SER A 164 -20.32 5.47 -2.88
CA SER A 164 -20.11 4.08 -3.30
C SER A 164 -19.66 3.93 -4.76
N ALA A 165 -19.82 4.95 -5.61
CA ALA A 165 -19.55 4.87 -7.04
C ALA A 165 -18.09 4.46 -7.35
N THR A 166 -17.14 5.00 -6.61
CA THR A 166 -15.72 4.62 -6.76
C THR A 166 -15.50 3.14 -6.43
N TYR A 167 -16.07 2.65 -5.35
CA TYR A 167 -15.96 1.24 -4.95
C TYR A 167 -16.70 0.31 -5.89
N GLN A 168 -17.82 0.73 -6.48
CA GLN A 168 -18.50 -0.04 -7.53
C GLN A 168 -17.61 -0.19 -8.78
N LEU A 169 -16.92 0.87 -9.20
CA LEU A 169 -15.95 0.79 -10.30
C LEU A 169 -14.83 -0.24 -9.98
N ILE A 170 -14.32 -0.24 -8.75
CA ILE A 170 -13.35 -1.23 -8.30
C ILE A 170 -13.98 -2.64 -8.32
N GLY A 171 -15.25 -2.76 -7.98
CA GLY A 171 -16.02 -4.01 -8.09
C GLY A 171 -16.06 -4.55 -9.53
N PHE A 172 -16.25 -3.71 -10.53
CA PHE A 172 -16.14 -4.12 -11.95
C PHE A 172 -14.75 -4.58 -12.34
N ILE A 173 -13.70 -3.93 -11.82
CA ILE A 173 -12.30 -4.35 -12.04
C ILE A 173 -12.07 -5.71 -11.38
N ALA A 174 -12.56 -5.93 -10.17
CA ALA A 174 -12.47 -7.20 -9.46
C ALA A 174 -13.24 -8.32 -10.20
N ALA A 175 -14.43 -8.04 -10.76
CA ALA A 175 -15.17 -8.96 -11.60
C ALA A 175 -14.38 -9.35 -12.85
N THR A 176 -13.77 -8.38 -13.52
CA THR A 176 -12.89 -8.62 -14.67
C THR A 176 -11.72 -9.53 -14.30
N LEU A 177 -11.08 -9.27 -13.14
CA LEU A 177 -10.02 -10.12 -12.61
C LEU A 177 -10.51 -11.55 -12.38
N ALA A 178 -11.67 -11.75 -11.74
CA ALA A 178 -12.26 -13.06 -11.51
C ALA A 178 -12.52 -13.81 -12.84
N VAL A 179 -13.06 -13.12 -13.85
CA VAL A 179 -13.27 -13.69 -15.19
C VAL A 179 -11.94 -14.11 -15.83
N LEU A 180 -10.92 -13.25 -15.80
CA LEU A 180 -9.58 -13.58 -16.30
C LEU A 180 -8.98 -14.78 -15.57
N ALA A 181 -9.20 -14.91 -14.27
CA ALA A 181 -8.74 -16.05 -13.48
C ALA A 181 -9.43 -17.37 -13.92
N THR A 182 -10.71 -17.33 -14.39
CA THR A 182 -11.41 -18.53 -14.87
C THR A 182 -10.79 -19.11 -16.13
N ILE A 183 -10.28 -18.27 -17.02
CA ILE A 183 -9.70 -18.69 -18.30
C ILE A 183 -8.18 -18.96 -18.21
N SER A 184 -7.55 -18.64 -17.08
CA SER A 184 -6.11 -18.75 -16.86
C SER A 184 -5.72 -20.10 -16.25
N ARG A 185 -4.48 -20.53 -16.55
CA ARG A 185 -3.83 -21.67 -15.89
C ARG A 185 -2.76 -21.16 -14.96
N PHE A 186 -3.03 -21.23 -13.65
CA PHE A 186 -2.06 -20.83 -12.62
C PHE A 186 -0.98 -21.88 -12.39
N PRO A 187 0.22 -21.47 -11.94
CA PRO A 187 1.26 -22.42 -11.56
C PRO A 187 0.82 -23.25 -10.35
N ASN A 188 1.23 -24.52 -10.31
CA ASN A 188 1.06 -25.36 -9.14
C ASN A 188 2.07 -24.95 -8.07
N THR A 189 1.57 -24.52 -6.92
CA THR A 189 2.38 -24.22 -5.74
C THR A 189 2.42 -25.45 -4.84
N LEU A 190 3.36 -26.36 -5.07
CA LEU A 190 3.64 -27.41 -4.09
C LEU A 190 4.57 -26.84 -3.01
N PRO A 191 4.37 -27.16 -1.73
CA PRO A 191 5.24 -26.73 -0.65
C PRO A 191 6.66 -27.22 -0.94
N LYS A 192 7.63 -26.32 -1.11
CA LYS A 192 9.03 -26.69 -1.07
C LYS A 192 9.43 -26.82 0.39
N GLU A 193 9.81 -28.02 0.82
CA GLU A 193 10.44 -28.26 2.11
C GLU A 193 11.65 -27.33 2.26
N HIS A 194 11.54 -26.38 3.16
CA HIS A 194 12.63 -25.49 3.51
C HIS A 194 13.46 -26.16 4.62
N THR A 195 14.51 -26.87 4.25
CA THR A 195 15.41 -27.59 5.15
C THR A 195 16.46 -26.70 5.83
N ALA A 196 16.48 -25.40 5.60
CA ALA A 196 17.43 -24.50 6.23
C ALA A 196 17.01 -24.18 7.67
N LYS A 197 17.87 -24.50 8.65
CA LYS A 197 17.71 -24.07 10.04
C LYS A 197 17.69 -22.54 10.09
N PRO A 198 16.70 -21.92 10.72
CA PRO A 198 16.65 -20.46 10.84
C PRO A 198 17.80 -19.99 11.73
N SER A 199 18.73 -19.25 11.18
CA SER A 199 19.68 -18.47 11.97
C SER A 199 18.97 -17.25 12.57
N PRO A 200 19.27 -16.84 13.81
CA PRO A 200 18.65 -15.65 14.40
C PRO A 200 19.04 -14.41 13.58
N TRP A 201 18.04 -13.59 13.27
CA TRP A 201 18.26 -12.36 12.50
C TRP A 201 18.95 -11.30 13.37
N PRO A 202 19.91 -10.53 12.81
CA PRO A 202 20.58 -9.46 13.53
C PRO A 202 19.59 -8.36 13.94
N LEU A 203 19.93 -7.59 14.98
CA LEU A 203 19.11 -6.49 15.49
C LEU A 203 18.78 -5.46 14.39
N SER A 204 19.70 -5.22 13.47
CA SER A 204 19.51 -4.31 12.32
C SER A 204 18.32 -4.70 11.44
N VAL A 205 18.01 -5.98 11.29
CA VAL A 205 16.82 -6.47 10.57
C VAL A 205 15.54 -6.11 11.32
N TRP A 206 15.51 -6.24 12.65
CA TRP A 206 14.35 -5.87 13.44
C TRP A 206 14.11 -4.36 13.42
N LEU A 207 15.17 -3.55 13.38
CA LEU A 207 15.04 -2.11 13.14
C LEU A 207 14.44 -1.78 11.79
N CYS A 208 14.74 -2.58 10.73
CA CYS A 208 14.09 -2.44 9.43
C CYS A 208 12.59 -2.80 9.49
N VAL A 209 12.18 -3.82 10.25
CA VAL A 209 10.76 -4.16 10.46
C VAL A 209 10.01 -2.99 11.10
N ILE A 210 10.57 -2.43 12.18
CA ILE A 210 9.95 -1.27 12.87
C ILE A 210 9.93 -0.05 11.94
N SER A 211 10.97 0.16 11.15
CA SER A 211 11.01 1.26 10.18
C SER A 211 9.96 1.13 9.08
N LEU A 212 9.69 -0.08 8.60
CA LEU A 212 8.62 -0.33 7.64
C LEU A 212 7.23 -0.09 8.26
N PHE A 213 7.05 -0.46 9.52
CA PHE A 213 5.83 -0.12 10.28
C PHE A 213 5.65 1.40 10.37
N LEU A 214 6.68 2.14 10.79
CA LEU A 214 6.63 3.61 10.91
C LEU A 214 6.43 4.29 9.55
N TYR A 215 7.06 3.77 8.50
CA TYR A 215 6.90 4.28 7.14
C TYR A 215 5.43 4.26 6.70
N THR A 216 4.80 3.10 6.77
CA THR A 216 3.42 2.95 6.30
C THR A 216 2.43 3.60 7.26
N LEU A 217 2.67 3.57 8.56
CA LEU A 217 1.88 4.31 9.53
C LEU A 217 1.87 5.80 9.21
N GLY A 218 3.04 6.43 9.01
CA GLY A 218 3.15 7.84 8.68
C GLY A 218 2.51 8.16 7.32
N GLN A 219 2.82 7.37 6.28
CA GLN A 219 2.31 7.59 4.93
C GLN A 219 0.78 7.55 4.87
N TYR A 220 0.17 6.48 5.37
CA TYR A 220 -1.28 6.32 5.29
C TYR A 220 -2.02 7.23 6.26
N SER A 221 -1.42 7.56 7.41
CA SER A 221 -1.96 8.60 8.30
C SER A 221 -2.13 9.92 7.58
N MET A 222 -1.10 10.39 6.88
CA MET A 222 -1.16 11.63 6.12
C MET A 222 -2.13 11.52 4.94
N LEU A 223 -2.05 10.44 4.14
CA LEU A 223 -2.90 10.27 2.95
C LEU A 223 -4.40 10.21 3.27
N PHE A 224 -4.77 9.59 4.39
CA PHE A 224 -6.17 9.48 4.76
C PHE A 224 -6.76 10.81 5.27
N TRP A 225 -5.93 11.69 5.81
CA TRP A 225 -6.39 12.94 6.39
C TRP A 225 -6.05 14.19 5.57
N LEU A 226 -5.13 14.09 4.61
CA LEU A 226 -4.70 15.22 3.80
C LEU A 226 -5.85 15.92 3.03
N PRO A 227 -6.82 15.21 2.42
CA PRO A 227 -7.97 15.85 1.80
C PRO A 227 -8.84 16.59 2.82
N ASN A 228 -9.05 16.00 4.00
CA ASN A 228 -9.83 16.61 5.06
C ASN A 228 -9.12 17.84 5.66
N TYR A 229 -7.81 17.76 5.89
CA TYR A 229 -6.99 18.90 6.29
C TYR A 229 -7.14 20.08 5.31
N ALA A 230 -7.02 19.81 4.02
CA ALA A 230 -7.16 20.84 3.00
C ALA A 230 -8.58 21.47 3.00
N ALA A 231 -9.62 20.65 3.14
CA ALA A 231 -11.00 21.13 3.18
C ALA A 231 -11.32 21.96 4.43
N THR A 232 -10.79 21.55 5.60
CA THR A 232 -11.15 22.20 6.89
C THR A 232 -10.26 23.38 7.27
N ILE A 233 -8.99 23.38 6.86
CA ILE A 233 -7.99 24.38 7.26
C ILE A 233 -7.71 25.38 6.13
N LEU A 234 -7.78 24.93 4.87
CA LEU A 234 -7.47 25.75 3.69
C LEU A 234 -8.70 26.08 2.85
N ASP A 235 -9.92 25.75 3.32
CA ASP A 235 -11.18 25.92 2.60
C ASP A 235 -11.15 25.39 1.15
N ALA A 236 -10.40 24.32 0.93
CA ALA A 236 -10.21 23.72 -0.39
C ALA A 236 -11.51 23.12 -0.94
N GLN A 237 -11.77 23.34 -2.21
CA GLN A 237 -12.87 22.67 -2.89
C GLN A 237 -12.63 21.15 -2.98
N PRO A 238 -13.70 20.32 -3.05
CA PRO A 238 -13.57 18.88 -3.08
C PRO A 238 -12.63 18.35 -4.17
N GLY A 239 -12.60 18.99 -5.36
CA GLY A 239 -11.70 18.67 -6.45
C GLY A 239 -10.23 18.93 -6.12
N GLN A 240 -9.94 20.03 -5.44
CA GLN A 240 -8.58 20.37 -5.02
C GLN A 240 -8.13 19.45 -3.89
N ALA A 241 -8.96 19.26 -2.88
CA ALA A 241 -8.65 18.39 -1.75
C ALA A 241 -8.37 16.94 -2.19
N GLY A 242 -9.20 16.39 -3.09
CA GLY A 242 -9.02 15.04 -3.61
C GLY A 242 -7.78 14.89 -4.49
N SER A 243 -7.40 15.93 -5.25
CA SER A 243 -6.23 15.91 -6.13
C SER A 243 -4.91 15.68 -5.39
N LEU A 244 -4.82 16.06 -4.10
CA LEU A 244 -3.62 15.89 -3.26
C LEU A 244 -3.17 14.43 -3.21
N VAL A 245 -4.10 13.50 -3.05
CA VAL A 245 -3.81 12.06 -3.03
C VAL A 245 -3.30 11.59 -4.39
N GLY A 246 -3.93 12.07 -5.47
CA GLY A 246 -3.48 11.77 -6.84
C GLY A 246 -2.06 12.27 -7.12
N GLN A 247 -1.74 13.50 -6.69
CA GLN A 247 -0.42 14.08 -6.84
C GLN A 247 0.65 13.29 -6.07
N PHE A 248 0.35 12.88 -4.83
CA PHE A 248 1.26 12.02 -4.07
C PHE A 248 1.58 10.72 -4.83
N TRP A 249 0.56 10.01 -5.29
CA TRP A 249 0.77 8.73 -6.01
C TRP A 249 1.48 8.91 -7.35
N LEU A 250 1.22 10.02 -8.05
CA LEU A 250 1.94 10.38 -9.27
C LEU A 250 3.43 10.60 -8.97
N GLY A 251 3.74 11.41 -7.95
CA GLY A 251 5.11 11.64 -7.50
C GLY A 251 5.82 10.35 -7.13
N MET A 252 5.12 9.46 -6.40
CA MET A 252 5.64 8.17 -6.01
C MET A 252 5.90 7.23 -7.21
N PHE A 253 5.02 7.23 -8.22
CA PHE A 253 5.24 6.47 -9.44
C PHE A 253 6.48 6.97 -10.21
N VAL A 254 6.60 8.28 -10.41
CA VAL A 254 7.76 8.89 -11.07
C VAL A 254 9.05 8.56 -10.31
N SER A 255 9.00 8.65 -8.98
CA SER A 255 10.11 8.28 -8.10
C SER A 255 10.53 6.81 -8.28
N GLN A 256 9.59 5.87 -8.39
CA GLN A 256 9.89 4.45 -8.58
C GLN A 256 10.63 4.21 -9.91
N VAL A 257 10.18 4.86 -10.99
CA VAL A 257 10.86 4.79 -12.30
C VAL A 257 12.28 5.35 -12.20
N PHE A 258 12.45 6.50 -11.55
CA PHE A 258 13.75 7.13 -11.33
C PHE A 258 14.69 6.24 -10.52
N VAL A 259 14.22 5.70 -9.40
CA VAL A 259 15.01 4.87 -8.49
C VAL A 259 15.41 3.55 -9.14
N ALA A 260 14.59 2.96 -10.00
CA ALA A 260 14.92 1.73 -10.71
C ALA A 260 16.24 1.84 -11.52
N TRP A 261 16.51 3.03 -12.06
CA TRP A 261 17.78 3.31 -12.74
C TRP A 261 18.86 3.80 -11.77
N TRP A 262 18.50 4.63 -10.81
CA TRP A 262 19.46 5.32 -9.94
C TRP A 262 20.11 4.38 -8.91
N VAL A 263 19.37 3.37 -8.42
CA VAL A 263 19.89 2.39 -7.45
C VAL A 263 21.10 1.62 -7.96
N LEU A 264 21.19 1.39 -9.28
CA LEU A 264 22.34 0.72 -9.91
C LEU A 264 23.64 1.51 -9.78
N LYS A 265 23.56 2.84 -9.63
CA LYS A 265 24.71 3.72 -9.47
C LYS A 265 25.07 3.99 -8.01
N VAL A 266 24.07 4.15 -7.15
CA VAL A 266 24.24 4.61 -5.76
C VAL A 266 24.34 3.43 -4.79
N GLY A 267 23.73 2.30 -5.13
CA GLY A 267 23.62 1.13 -4.27
C GLY A 267 22.55 1.28 -3.19
N VAL A 268 22.02 0.15 -2.71
CA VAL A 268 20.87 0.09 -1.78
C VAL A 268 21.19 0.77 -0.43
N ARG A 269 22.39 0.59 0.10
CA ARG A 269 22.82 1.14 1.41
C ARG A 269 22.84 2.67 1.47
N ARG A 270 23.20 3.33 0.36
CA ARG A 270 23.14 4.79 0.26
C ARG A 270 21.74 5.25 -0.05
N LEU A 271 21.04 4.53 -0.95
CA LEU A 271 19.68 4.84 -1.33
C LEU A 271 18.74 4.89 -0.13
N VAL A 272 18.79 3.90 0.78
CA VAL A 272 17.89 3.83 1.94
C VAL A 272 18.03 5.03 2.87
N LEU A 273 19.25 5.54 3.06
CA LEU A 273 19.46 6.75 3.87
C LEU A 273 18.99 8.02 3.15
N ILE A 274 19.34 8.16 1.87
CA ILE A 274 18.90 9.32 1.07
C ILE A 274 17.37 9.34 1.05
N ALA A 275 16.73 8.20 0.77
CA ALA A 275 15.28 8.09 0.78
C ALA A 275 14.66 8.41 2.15
N SER A 276 15.27 7.96 3.25
CA SER A 276 14.80 8.29 4.61
C SER A 276 14.88 9.80 4.89
N VAL A 277 15.99 10.43 4.53
CA VAL A 277 16.18 11.89 4.70
C VAL A 277 15.19 12.66 3.82
N THR A 278 15.09 12.31 2.53
CA THR A 278 14.21 13.03 1.59
C THR A 278 12.74 12.85 1.94
N THR A 279 12.32 11.65 2.38
CA THR A 279 10.95 11.40 2.85
C THR A 279 10.62 12.27 4.06
N PHE A 280 11.50 12.31 5.05
CA PHE A 280 11.32 13.15 6.23
C PHE A 280 11.27 14.64 5.86
N CYS A 281 12.29 15.15 5.14
CA CYS A 281 12.33 16.55 4.72
C CYS A 281 11.16 16.93 3.80
N GLY A 282 10.75 16.05 2.89
CA GLY A 282 9.62 16.27 1.99
C GLY A 282 8.27 16.33 2.69
N SER A 283 8.14 15.72 3.87
CA SER A 283 6.91 15.77 4.67
C SER A 283 6.77 17.06 5.51
N LEU A 284 7.88 17.70 5.89
CA LEU A 284 7.88 18.85 6.79
C LEU A 284 7.10 20.07 6.26
N PRO A 285 7.17 20.44 4.98
CA PRO A 285 6.43 21.60 4.49
C PRO A 285 4.91 21.43 4.53
N LEU A 286 4.39 20.20 4.46
CA LEU A 286 2.97 19.92 4.27
C LEU A 286 2.07 20.53 5.36
N TRP A 287 2.53 20.61 6.60
CA TRP A 287 1.74 21.14 7.72
C TRP A 287 1.95 22.64 7.99
N ASN A 288 2.83 23.31 7.22
CA ASN A 288 3.11 24.74 7.33
C ASN A 288 2.59 25.57 6.16
N VAL A 289 2.00 24.94 5.15
CA VAL A 289 1.47 25.61 3.97
C VAL A 289 0.05 26.13 4.25
N HIS A 290 -0.20 27.37 3.82
CA HIS A 290 -1.48 28.07 3.98
C HIS A 290 -2.21 28.29 2.64
N ASP A 291 -1.69 27.74 1.56
CA ASP A 291 -2.20 27.86 0.21
C ASP A 291 -2.37 26.48 -0.41
N ILE A 292 -3.57 26.20 -0.93
CA ILE A 292 -3.92 24.90 -1.52
C ILE A 292 -3.11 24.58 -2.78
N GLU A 293 -2.77 25.57 -3.60
CA GLU A 293 -2.03 25.34 -4.83
C GLU A 293 -0.59 24.88 -4.52
N TRP A 294 0.04 25.50 -3.53
CA TRP A 294 1.33 25.06 -3.03
C TRP A 294 1.25 23.69 -2.37
N LEU A 295 0.18 23.40 -1.63
CA LEU A 295 0.01 22.08 -1.03
C LEU A 295 -0.11 20.97 -2.08
N ILE A 296 -0.80 21.24 -3.21
CA ILE A 296 -0.90 20.32 -4.35
C ILE A 296 0.49 20.00 -4.93
N VAL A 297 1.33 21.03 -5.14
CA VAL A 297 2.71 20.84 -5.61
C VAL A 297 3.53 20.05 -4.58
N LEU A 298 3.41 20.40 -3.32
CA LEU A 298 4.16 19.71 -2.25
C LEU A 298 3.72 18.27 -2.05
N ALA A 299 2.45 17.93 -2.29
CA ALA A 299 2.00 16.53 -2.28
C ALA A 299 2.71 15.70 -3.35
N LEU A 300 2.89 16.24 -4.56
CA LEU A 300 3.70 15.59 -5.62
C LEU A 300 5.17 15.45 -5.20
N VAL A 301 5.76 16.52 -4.66
CA VAL A 301 7.16 16.52 -4.18
C VAL A 301 7.34 15.51 -3.04
N TRP A 302 6.41 15.43 -2.10
CA TRP A 302 6.43 14.45 -1.02
C TRP A 302 6.33 13.02 -1.56
N GLY A 303 5.43 12.76 -2.52
CA GLY A 303 5.35 11.48 -3.21
C GLY A 303 6.67 11.09 -3.87
N PHE A 304 7.29 12.02 -4.60
CA PHE A 304 8.61 11.80 -5.23
C PHE A 304 9.72 11.58 -4.19
N ALA A 305 9.73 12.37 -3.12
CA ALA A 305 10.75 12.33 -2.06
C ALA A 305 10.82 10.98 -1.32
N ASN A 306 9.75 10.16 -1.41
CA ASN A 306 9.76 8.80 -0.87
C ASN A 306 10.82 7.89 -1.50
N LEU A 307 11.28 8.15 -2.72
CA LEU A 307 12.34 7.42 -3.43
C LEU A 307 12.24 5.89 -3.27
N ALA A 308 11.02 5.35 -3.40
CA ALA A 308 10.72 3.93 -3.21
C ALA A 308 11.22 3.37 -1.85
N LEU A 309 11.13 4.16 -0.77
CA LEU A 309 11.73 3.87 0.55
C LEU A 309 11.34 2.50 1.10
N LEU A 310 10.07 2.06 0.97
CA LEU A 310 9.64 0.74 1.39
C LEU A 310 10.52 -0.37 0.79
N LYS A 311 10.78 -0.29 -0.51
CA LYS A 311 11.58 -1.27 -1.24
C LYS A 311 13.06 -1.15 -0.93
N ALA A 312 13.53 0.08 -0.72
CA ALA A 312 14.91 0.33 -0.31
C ALA A 312 15.21 -0.30 1.06
N ILE A 313 14.29 -0.16 2.04
CA ILE A 313 14.41 -0.81 3.36
C ILE A 313 14.33 -2.34 3.23
N LEU A 314 13.39 -2.85 2.42
CA LEU A 314 13.25 -4.28 2.18
C LEU A 314 14.55 -4.89 1.59
N SER A 315 15.09 -4.26 0.55
CA SER A 315 16.35 -4.67 -0.07
C SER A 315 17.52 -4.58 0.89
N PHE A 316 17.62 -3.49 1.66
CA PHE A 316 18.66 -3.30 2.65
C PHE A 316 18.63 -4.39 3.74
N ALA A 317 17.44 -4.73 4.26
CA ALA A 317 17.27 -5.79 5.25
C ALA A 317 17.65 -7.18 4.70
N THR A 318 17.31 -7.46 3.43
CA THR A 318 17.67 -8.73 2.79
C THR A 318 19.17 -8.84 2.50
N GLU A 319 19.87 -7.72 2.24
CA GLU A 319 21.33 -7.71 2.09
C GLU A 319 22.09 -8.00 3.40
N MET A 320 21.49 -7.82 4.57
CA MET A 320 22.12 -8.09 5.86
C MET A 320 22.16 -9.57 6.23
N VAL A 321 21.40 -10.41 5.52
CA VAL A 321 21.28 -11.85 5.80
C VAL A 321 21.94 -12.65 4.69
N GLU A 322 22.72 -13.68 5.03
CA GLU A 322 23.47 -14.47 4.03
C GLU A 322 22.55 -15.21 3.05
N LEU A 323 21.46 -15.78 3.58
CA LEU A 323 20.45 -16.49 2.81
C LEU A 323 19.08 -15.91 3.14
N PRO A 324 18.67 -14.82 2.45
CA PRO A 324 17.36 -14.20 2.71
C PRO A 324 16.25 -15.16 2.27
N GLY A 325 15.57 -15.75 3.24
CA GLY A 325 14.43 -16.63 3.00
C GLY A 325 13.12 -15.89 2.87
N ALA A 326 12.09 -16.58 2.37
CA ALA A 326 10.72 -16.04 2.26
C ALA A 326 10.16 -15.53 3.61
N ARG A 327 10.55 -16.17 4.72
CA ARG A 327 10.14 -15.75 6.07
C ARG A 327 10.61 -14.34 6.44
N LEU A 328 11.83 -13.96 6.04
CA LEU A 328 12.35 -12.61 6.28
C LEU A 328 11.52 -11.56 5.54
N VAL A 329 11.28 -11.79 4.25
CA VAL A 329 10.48 -10.89 3.41
C VAL A 329 9.06 -10.78 3.95
N SER A 330 8.45 -11.90 4.36
CA SER A 330 7.11 -11.91 4.96
C SER A 330 7.05 -11.11 6.25
N LEU A 331 8.06 -11.22 7.13
CA LEU A 331 8.11 -10.44 8.37
C LEU A 331 8.25 -8.94 8.11
N LEU A 332 9.10 -8.54 7.16
CA LEU A 332 9.27 -7.15 6.76
C LEU A 332 7.97 -6.56 6.21
N LEU A 333 7.29 -7.29 5.32
CA LEU A 333 5.99 -6.89 4.77
C LEU A 333 4.90 -6.88 5.84
N LEU A 334 4.94 -7.81 6.80
CA LEU A 334 4.01 -7.81 7.94
C LEU A 334 4.18 -6.54 8.77
N GLY A 335 5.41 -6.08 9.02
CA GLY A 335 5.67 -4.79 9.67
C GLY A 335 5.00 -3.63 8.92
N ALA A 336 5.19 -3.56 7.60
CA ALA A 336 4.56 -2.54 6.77
C ALA A 336 3.01 -2.63 6.80
N THR A 337 2.47 -3.83 6.64
CA THR A 337 1.00 -4.04 6.63
C THR A 337 0.38 -3.69 7.98
N THR A 338 1.09 -3.96 9.09
CA THR A 338 0.63 -3.58 10.44
C THR A 338 0.53 -2.06 10.60
N GLY A 339 1.52 -1.30 10.10
CA GLY A 339 1.46 0.17 10.13
C GLY A 339 0.25 0.71 9.36
N THR A 340 0.00 0.16 8.16
CA THR A 340 -1.20 0.49 7.37
C THR A 340 -2.49 0.11 8.13
N ALA A 341 -2.51 -1.06 8.78
CA ALA A 341 -3.69 -1.60 9.45
C ALA A 341 -4.16 -0.73 10.63
N VAL A 342 -3.23 -0.23 11.42
CA VAL A 342 -3.57 0.56 12.61
C VAL A 342 -3.76 2.05 12.31
N SER A 343 -3.31 2.52 11.15
CA SER A 343 -3.31 3.95 10.79
C SER A 343 -4.69 4.62 10.92
N PRO A 344 -5.81 4.09 10.37
CA PRO A 344 -7.09 4.78 10.47
C PRO A 344 -7.57 4.93 11.92
N TYR A 345 -7.37 3.90 12.75
CA TYR A 345 -7.76 3.94 14.15
C TYR A 345 -6.94 4.95 14.96
N VAL A 346 -5.61 4.85 14.86
CA VAL A 346 -4.69 5.73 15.62
C VAL A 346 -4.92 7.19 15.26
N THR A 347 -5.03 7.48 13.96
CA THR A 347 -5.21 8.87 13.51
C THR A 347 -6.59 9.43 13.84
N SER A 348 -7.64 8.62 13.80
CA SER A 348 -8.97 9.03 14.26
C SER A 348 -8.95 9.43 15.74
N GLN A 349 -8.24 8.65 16.60
CA GLN A 349 -8.10 9.02 18.01
C GLN A 349 -7.31 10.33 18.19
N ILE A 350 -6.25 10.55 17.40
CA ILE A 350 -5.48 11.80 17.47
C ILE A 350 -6.37 12.99 17.09
N VAL A 351 -7.15 12.90 16.00
CA VAL A 351 -8.04 13.99 15.55
C VAL A 351 -9.17 14.27 16.55
N GLU A 352 -9.71 13.22 17.21
CA GLU A 352 -10.72 13.41 18.27
C GLU A 352 -10.22 14.29 19.43
N TRP A 353 -8.92 14.26 19.72
CA TRP A 353 -8.33 15.03 20.82
C TRP A 353 -7.63 16.32 20.38
N THR A 354 -7.39 16.51 19.09
CA THR A 354 -6.61 17.62 18.55
C THR A 354 -7.26 18.18 17.28
N ASP A 355 -6.52 18.18 16.18
CA ASP A 355 -6.97 18.61 14.85
C ASP A 355 -6.31 17.81 13.73
N THR A 356 -6.74 18.06 12.49
CA THR A 356 -6.21 17.38 11.31
C THR A 356 -4.76 17.76 10.99
N ARG A 357 -4.29 18.94 11.39
CA ARG A 357 -2.90 19.38 11.24
C ARG A 357 -1.95 18.52 12.06
N THR A 358 -2.37 18.11 13.24
CA THR A 358 -1.60 17.23 14.13
C THR A 358 -1.27 15.89 13.46
N ILE A 359 -2.12 15.42 12.54
CA ILE A 359 -1.85 14.19 11.78
C ILE A 359 -0.66 14.35 10.84
N LEU A 360 -0.51 15.51 10.20
CA LEU A 360 0.64 15.78 9.32
C LEU A 360 1.94 15.84 10.14
N LEU A 361 1.89 16.44 11.33
CA LEU A 361 2.99 16.42 12.29
C LEU A 361 3.32 15.01 12.76
N PHE A 362 2.31 14.21 13.11
CA PHE A 362 2.47 12.81 13.50
C PHE A 362 3.13 11.99 12.40
N GLY A 363 2.69 12.12 11.14
CA GLY A 363 3.29 11.44 10.00
C GLY A 363 4.77 11.83 9.80
N SER A 364 5.08 13.13 9.89
CA SER A 364 6.47 13.61 9.85
C SER A 364 7.29 13.07 11.03
N GLY A 365 6.70 12.97 12.22
CA GLY A 365 7.30 12.35 13.40
C GLY A 365 7.64 10.87 13.18
N CYS A 366 6.74 10.12 12.54
CA CYS A 366 7.01 8.73 12.15
C CYS A 366 8.22 8.62 11.20
N TYR A 367 8.32 9.52 10.21
CA TYR A 367 9.47 9.54 9.30
C TYR A 367 10.77 9.98 9.99
N GLY A 368 10.70 10.90 10.94
CA GLY A 368 11.85 11.27 11.75
C GLY A 368 12.36 10.10 12.60
N ALA A 369 11.47 9.38 13.27
CA ALA A 369 11.79 8.18 14.02
C ALA A 369 12.37 7.08 13.10
N LEU A 370 11.78 6.87 11.92
CA LEU A 370 12.30 5.95 10.90
C LEU A 370 13.73 6.33 10.50
N LEU A 371 14.00 7.60 10.22
CA LEU A 371 15.34 8.07 9.85
C LEU A 371 16.36 7.73 10.94
N LEU A 372 16.02 7.96 12.20
CA LEU A 372 16.90 7.61 13.33
C LEU A 372 17.15 6.10 13.39
N LEU A 373 16.11 5.27 13.23
CA LEU A 373 16.26 3.81 13.20
C LEU A 373 17.14 3.34 12.04
N MET A 374 17.01 3.95 10.86
CA MET A 374 17.83 3.59 9.70
C MET A 374 19.30 3.98 9.89
N LEU A 375 19.58 5.12 10.55
CA LEU A 375 20.94 5.50 10.91
C LEU A 375 21.57 4.49 11.89
N VAL A 376 20.79 4.02 12.88
CA VAL A 376 21.24 3.00 13.81
C VAL A 376 21.40 1.64 13.12
N ALA A 377 20.42 1.21 12.32
CA ALA A 377 20.48 -0.06 11.59
C ALA A 377 21.71 -0.14 10.68
N ARG A 378 22.07 0.98 10.02
CA ARG A 378 23.29 1.05 9.19
C ARG A 378 24.56 0.89 10.00
N LYS A 379 24.62 1.46 11.20
CA LYS A 379 25.80 1.31 12.10
C LYS A 379 25.95 -0.11 12.62
N LEU A 380 24.83 -0.81 12.81
CA LEU A 380 24.78 -2.19 13.31
C LEU A 380 24.81 -3.23 12.19
N ASP A 381 24.97 -2.81 10.92
CA ASP A 381 25.02 -3.74 9.78
C ASP A 381 26.30 -4.58 9.85
N PRO A 382 26.20 -5.92 10.04
CA PRO A 382 27.35 -6.79 10.20
C PRO A 382 28.25 -6.87 8.97
N ARG A 383 27.77 -6.43 7.81
CA ARG A 383 28.52 -6.40 6.54
C ARG A 383 29.12 -5.02 6.21
N GLY A 384 28.87 -4.02 7.06
CA GLY A 384 29.36 -2.66 6.85
C GLY A 384 30.88 -2.54 6.92
N ASP A 385 31.54 -3.40 7.69
CA ASP A 385 33.01 -3.38 7.87
C ASP A 385 33.78 -4.07 6.72
N HIS A 386 33.17 -5.03 6.01
CA HIS A 386 33.83 -5.74 4.91
C HIS A 386 33.85 -4.96 3.57
N ALA A 387 33.09 -3.87 3.46
CA ALA A 387 33.07 -3.01 2.26
C ALA A 387 34.10 -1.88 2.31
N ARG A 388 34.96 -1.83 3.35
CA ARG A 388 36.03 -0.85 3.52
C ARG A 388 37.45 -1.44 3.27
N LEU A 389 37.54 -2.69 2.94
CA LEU A 389 38.76 -3.36 2.46
C LEU A 389 38.64 -3.69 0.96
#